data_b94a738d5d8b962de94965e27e047453
#
_entry.id   b94a738d5d8b962de94965e27e047453
#
_cell.length_a   1.000
_cell.length_b   1.000
_cell.length_c   1.000
_cell.angle_alpha   90.00
_cell.angle_beta   90.00
_cell.angle_gamma   90.00
#
_symmetry.space_group_name_H-M   'P 1'
#
loop_
_entity.id
_entity.type
_entity.pdbx_description
1 polymer ?
#
loop_
_entity_poly.entity_id
_entity_poly.type
_entity_poly.pdbx_seq_one_letter_code
_entity_poly.pdbx_strand_id
1 'polypeptide(L)'
;MLSMHDVSFGYPPPEDAAPGAPPTVIVRNVNRSVLAGQRIGILGANGQGKSTLVKTVARALAPLGGEMTEGKGLNIGYFAQQELDVLRPADNPLEHMIRLVRDLTAEGKISGQATREQDLRSFLGMFNFSGDMVKQAVGSMSGGEKARLVLCMIVWQRPNLLLLDEPTNHLDLAT
;
A
#
# COMPACT_ATOMS: atom_id res chain seq x y z
N MET A 1 -1.70 10.83 -12.59
CA MET A 1 -2.88 11.63 -12.19
C MET A 1 -4.07 10.71 -11.95
N LEU A 2 -4.81 10.93 -10.90
CA LEU A 2 -6.06 10.26 -10.58
C LEU A 2 -7.16 11.31 -10.46
N SER A 3 -8.29 11.12 -11.12
CA SER A 3 -9.44 12.02 -11.07
C SER A 3 -10.67 11.27 -10.58
N MET A 4 -11.37 11.88 -9.65
CA MET A 4 -12.62 11.37 -9.08
C MET A 4 -13.74 12.36 -9.32
N HIS A 5 -14.84 11.91 -9.92
CA HIS A 5 -16.00 12.73 -10.23
C HIS A 5 -17.26 12.07 -9.66
N ASP A 6 -17.92 12.74 -8.72
CA ASP A 6 -19.11 12.26 -8.00
C ASP A 6 -18.98 10.83 -7.44
N VAL A 7 -17.78 10.45 -6.99
CA VAL A 7 -17.50 9.10 -6.54
C VAL A 7 -18.08 8.86 -5.14
N SER A 8 -18.79 7.77 -5.00
CA SER A 8 -19.29 7.27 -3.70
C SER A 8 -18.54 6.01 -3.31
N PHE A 9 -18.16 5.96 -2.04
CA PHE A 9 -17.37 4.88 -1.46
C PHE A 9 -18.19 4.14 -0.40
N GLY A 10 -18.06 2.82 -0.37
CA GLY A 10 -18.74 2.00 0.62
C GLY A 10 -18.68 0.53 0.25
N TYR A 11 -19.63 -0.22 0.73
CA TYR A 11 -19.68 -1.66 0.56
C TYR A 11 -20.97 -2.07 -0.16
N PRO A 12 -20.87 -3.00 -1.14
CA PRO A 12 -22.07 -3.60 -1.73
C PRO A 12 -22.85 -4.36 -0.65
N PRO A 13 -24.15 -4.63 -0.88
CA PRO A 13 -24.90 -5.47 0.03
C PRO A 13 -24.24 -6.87 0.11
N PRO A 14 -24.32 -7.55 1.28
CA PRO A 14 -23.83 -8.91 1.41
C PRO A 14 -24.46 -9.86 0.38
N GLU A 15 -23.77 -10.93 0.01
CA GLU A 15 -24.26 -11.90 -0.98
C GLU A 15 -25.56 -12.59 -0.54
N ASP A 16 -25.77 -12.73 0.77
CA ASP A 16 -26.95 -13.29 1.40
C ASP A 16 -28.07 -12.27 1.66
N ALA A 17 -27.87 -11.02 1.26
CA ALA A 17 -28.88 -9.99 1.43
C ALA A 17 -30.09 -10.20 0.52
N ALA A 18 -31.25 -9.68 0.96
CA ALA A 18 -32.47 -9.74 0.16
C ALA A 18 -32.26 -9.07 -1.23
N PRO A 19 -32.89 -9.61 -2.30
CA PRO A 19 -32.83 -8.99 -3.61
C PRO A 19 -33.22 -7.51 -3.56
N GLY A 20 -32.35 -6.64 -4.10
CA GLY A 20 -32.57 -5.19 -4.08
C GLY A 20 -32.13 -4.49 -2.80
N ALA A 21 -31.43 -5.15 -1.88
CA ALA A 21 -30.87 -4.51 -0.70
C ALA A 21 -29.93 -3.37 -1.10
N PRO A 22 -29.99 -2.19 -0.44
CA PRO A 22 -29.13 -1.07 -0.78
C PRO A 22 -27.71 -1.29 -0.30
N PRO A 23 -26.70 -0.77 -1.01
CA PRO A 23 -25.32 -0.76 -0.53
C PRO A 23 -25.15 0.14 0.69
N THR A 24 -24.14 -0.14 1.51
CA THR A 24 -23.76 0.73 2.63
C THR A 24 -22.83 1.81 2.12
N VAL A 25 -23.32 3.04 1.95
CA VAL A 25 -22.52 4.17 1.52
C VAL A 25 -21.85 4.82 2.72
N ILE A 26 -20.52 4.92 2.67
CA ILE A 26 -19.69 5.51 3.73
C ILE A 26 -19.37 6.98 3.41
N VAL A 27 -18.95 7.26 2.18
CA VAL A 27 -18.63 8.63 1.71
C VAL A 27 -19.30 8.85 0.36
N ARG A 28 -19.86 10.05 0.16
CA ARG A 28 -20.62 10.40 -1.05
C ARG A 28 -20.00 11.57 -1.80
N ASN A 29 -20.20 11.58 -3.10
CA ASN A 29 -19.98 12.73 -3.98
C ASN A 29 -18.57 13.34 -3.85
N VAL A 30 -17.56 12.49 -3.87
CA VAL A 30 -16.17 12.94 -3.83
C VAL A 30 -15.76 13.42 -5.22
N ASN A 31 -15.37 14.69 -5.28
CA ASN A 31 -14.83 15.33 -6.48
C ASN A 31 -13.42 15.81 -6.18
N ARG A 32 -12.42 15.10 -6.67
CA ARG A 32 -11.01 15.41 -6.44
C ARG A 32 -10.14 14.91 -7.56
N SER A 33 -9.07 15.65 -7.81
CA SER A 33 -7.98 15.23 -8.66
C SER A 33 -6.68 15.17 -7.86
N VAL A 34 -5.95 14.08 -8.00
CA VAL A 34 -4.63 13.91 -7.40
C VAL A 34 -3.59 14.08 -8.50
N LEU A 35 -2.77 15.09 -8.37
CA LEU A 35 -1.72 15.43 -9.33
C LEU A 35 -0.36 14.89 -8.86
N ALA A 36 0.58 14.80 -9.81
CA ALA A 36 1.94 14.40 -9.48
C ALA A 36 2.57 15.35 -8.47
N GLY A 37 3.28 14.81 -7.49
CA GLY A 37 3.97 15.57 -6.45
C GLY A 37 3.09 16.05 -5.29
N GLN A 38 1.79 15.85 -5.34
CA GLN A 38 0.91 16.22 -4.24
C GLN A 38 1.06 15.27 -3.04
N ARG A 39 0.98 15.87 -1.84
CA ARG A 39 0.84 15.15 -0.57
C ARG A 39 -0.50 15.53 0.04
N ILE A 40 -1.35 14.54 0.24
CA ILE A 40 -2.72 14.76 0.72
C ILE A 40 -2.89 13.99 2.02
N GLY A 41 -3.22 14.71 3.10
CA GLY A 41 -3.62 14.11 4.36
C GLY A 41 -5.14 13.92 4.42
N ILE A 42 -5.56 12.76 4.89
CA ILE A 42 -6.97 12.45 5.13
C ILE A 42 -7.18 12.43 6.64
N LEU A 43 -7.93 13.39 7.14
CA LEU A 43 -8.19 13.56 8.56
C LEU A 43 -9.63 13.16 8.89
N GLY A 44 -9.80 12.62 10.06
CA GLY A 44 -11.10 12.23 10.58
C GLY A 44 -10.96 11.25 11.75
N ALA A 45 -12.00 11.13 12.55
CA ALA A 45 -12.04 10.13 13.63
C ALA A 45 -12.08 8.71 13.05
N ASN A 46 -11.69 7.73 13.86
CA ASN A 46 -11.83 6.32 13.49
C ASN A 46 -13.31 5.99 13.19
N GLY A 47 -13.54 5.18 12.16
CA GLY A 47 -14.90 4.82 11.74
C GLY A 47 -15.58 5.82 10.81
N GLN A 48 -14.90 6.89 10.36
CA GLN A 48 -15.45 7.89 9.44
C GLN A 48 -15.16 7.61 7.96
N GLY A 49 -14.71 6.41 7.62
CA GLY A 49 -14.56 5.99 6.22
C GLY A 49 -13.21 6.29 5.58
N LYS A 50 -12.19 6.70 6.33
CA LYS A 50 -10.85 6.95 5.80
C LYS A 50 -10.27 5.72 5.10
N SER A 51 -10.30 4.58 5.76
CA SER A 51 -9.81 3.32 5.21
C SER A 51 -10.61 2.86 3.99
N THR A 52 -11.93 3.07 3.99
CA THR A 52 -12.80 2.76 2.85
C THR A 52 -12.41 3.57 1.62
N LEU A 53 -12.16 4.86 1.80
CA LEU A 53 -11.71 5.74 0.72
C LEU A 53 -10.35 5.31 0.19
N VAL A 54 -9.39 5.05 1.06
CA VAL A 54 -8.04 4.62 0.68
C VAL A 54 -8.08 3.28 -0.05
N LYS A 55 -8.84 2.30 0.44
CA LYS A 55 -9.02 1.00 -0.21
C LYS A 55 -9.64 1.12 -1.60
N THR A 56 -10.60 2.02 -1.79
CA THR A 56 -11.23 2.23 -3.09
C THR A 56 -10.26 2.89 -4.07
N VAL A 57 -9.48 3.87 -3.62
CA VAL A 57 -8.42 4.48 -4.45
C VAL A 57 -7.35 3.45 -4.79
N ALA A 58 -7.02 2.54 -3.87
CA ALA A 58 -6.07 1.44 -4.09
C ALA A 58 -6.64 0.28 -4.93
N ARG A 59 -7.90 0.36 -5.35
CA ARG A 59 -8.63 -0.71 -6.06
C ARG A 59 -8.86 -1.98 -5.25
N ALA A 60 -8.69 -1.94 -3.94
CA ALA A 60 -9.08 -3.04 -3.05
C ALA A 60 -10.61 -3.12 -2.89
N LEU A 61 -11.32 -2.04 -3.16
CA LEU A 61 -12.77 -1.94 -3.23
C LEU A 61 -13.19 -1.23 -4.51
N ALA A 62 -14.32 -1.65 -5.11
CA ALA A 62 -14.91 -0.92 -6.23
C ALA A 62 -15.72 0.29 -5.73
N PRO A 63 -15.73 1.43 -6.43
CA PRO A 63 -16.61 2.54 -6.11
C PRO A 63 -18.07 2.13 -6.28
N LEU A 64 -18.96 2.66 -5.44
CA LEU A 64 -20.41 2.40 -5.52
C LEU A 64 -21.11 3.27 -6.59
N GLY A 65 -20.50 4.38 -6.99
CA GLY A 65 -21.03 5.26 -7.99
C GLY A 65 -20.00 6.33 -8.38
N GLY A 66 -20.30 7.07 -9.43
CA GLY A 66 -19.41 8.07 -9.97
C GLY A 66 -18.33 7.50 -10.88
N GLU A 67 -17.39 8.33 -11.27
CA GLU A 67 -16.33 8.00 -12.21
C GLU A 67 -14.95 8.25 -11.60
N MET A 68 -14.11 7.22 -11.64
CA MET A 68 -12.69 7.29 -11.28
C MET A 68 -11.85 7.07 -12.52
N THR A 69 -11.14 8.12 -12.94
CA THR A 69 -10.25 8.08 -14.09
C THR A 69 -8.80 8.07 -13.66
N GLU A 70 -8.05 7.09 -14.12
CA GLU A 70 -6.64 6.96 -13.84
C GLU A 70 -5.79 7.33 -15.04
N GLY A 71 -4.75 8.12 -14.77
CA GLY A 71 -3.76 8.46 -15.76
C GLY A 71 -2.95 7.24 -16.21
N LYS A 72 -2.52 7.27 -17.47
CA LYS A 72 -1.67 6.23 -18.03
C LYS A 72 -0.38 6.08 -17.22
N GLY A 73 0.00 4.85 -16.90
CA GLY A 73 1.21 4.56 -16.14
C GLY A 73 1.08 4.74 -14.63
N LEU A 74 -0.13 4.92 -14.09
CA LEU A 74 -0.34 4.98 -12.65
C LEU A 74 0.08 3.66 -11.99
N ASN A 75 1.04 3.75 -11.07
CA ASN A 75 1.53 2.64 -10.26
C ASN A 75 1.28 2.96 -8.80
N ILE A 76 0.36 2.25 -8.17
CA ILE A 76 -0.08 2.50 -6.81
C ILE A 76 0.65 1.59 -5.84
N GLY A 77 1.31 2.20 -4.84
CA GLY A 77 1.78 1.51 -3.65
C GLY A 77 0.79 1.73 -2.51
N TYR A 78 0.36 0.65 -1.88
CA TYR A 78 -0.59 0.71 -0.78
C TYR A 78 -0.03 0.04 0.47
N PHE A 79 0.02 0.80 1.56
CA PHE A 79 0.42 0.32 2.87
C PHE A 79 -0.77 0.38 3.83
N ALA A 80 -1.11 -0.76 4.39
CA ALA A 80 -2.05 -0.90 5.50
C ALA A 80 -1.52 -1.94 6.49
N GLN A 81 -2.08 -2.00 7.68
CA GLN A 81 -1.62 -2.93 8.70
C GLN A 81 -1.66 -4.40 8.25
N GLN A 82 -2.68 -4.79 7.50
CA GLN A 82 -2.78 -6.15 6.96
C GLN A 82 -1.68 -6.49 5.94
N GLU A 83 -0.98 -5.51 5.40
CA GLU A 83 0.16 -5.75 4.52
C GLU A 83 1.34 -6.42 5.25
N LEU A 84 1.36 -6.39 6.58
CA LEU A 84 2.33 -7.13 7.38
C LEU A 84 2.20 -8.65 7.21
N ASP A 85 1.03 -9.14 6.80
CA ASP A 85 0.76 -10.56 6.60
C ASP A 85 1.53 -11.16 5.40
N VAL A 86 2.07 -10.32 4.51
CA VAL A 86 2.95 -10.78 3.41
C VAL A 86 4.31 -11.25 3.92
N LEU A 87 4.69 -10.86 5.12
CA LEU A 87 5.98 -11.21 5.71
C LEU A 87 5.99 -12.66 6.17
N ARG A 88 7.09 -13.35 5.88
CA ARG A 88 7.35 -14.73 6.32
C ARG A 88 8.27 -14.70 7.54
N PRO A 89 7.80 -15.13 8.73
CA PRO A 89 8.57 -15.00 9.97
C PRO A 89 9.93 -15.69 9.95
N ALA A 90 10.05 -16.80 9.23
CA ALA A 90 11.30 -17.57 9.15
C ALA A 90 12.35 -16.93 8.22
N ASP A 91 11.92 -16.05 7.31
CA ASP A 91 12.80 -15.43 6.31
C ASP A 91 13.34 -14.08 6.82
N ASN A 92 14.47 -13.67 6.30
CA ASN A 92 15.09 -12.40 6.62
C ASN A 92 14.72 -11.28 5.61
N PRO A 93 15.05 -10.01 5.88
CA PRO A 93 14.76 -8.92 4.96
C PRO A 93 15.34 -9.11 3.55
N LEU A 94 16.56 -9.60 3.45
CA LEU A 94 17.19 -9.82 2.14
C LEU A 94 16.45 -10.90 1.34
N GLU A 95 16.05 -12.00 1.96
CA GLU A 95 15.26 -13.05 1.31
C GLU A 95 13.91 -12.52 0.82
N HIS A 96 13.27 -11.64 1.59
CA HIS A 96 12.04 -10.96 1.15
C HIS A 96 12.27 -10.12 -0.10
N MET A 97 13.35 -9.36 -0.17
CA MET A 97 13.71 -8.55 -1.34
C MET A 97 14.04 -9.41 -2.56
N ILE A 98 14.78 -10.49 -2.37
CA ILE A 98 15.13 -11.44 -3.46
C ILE A 98 13.86 -12.08 -4.02
N ARG A 99 12.93 -12.48 -3.16
CA ARG A 99 11.65 -13.06 -3.58
C ARG A 99 10.81 -12.03 -4.35
N LEU A 100 10.75 -10.79 -3.85
CA LEU A 100 10.04 -9.70 -4.53
C LEU A 100 10.58 -9.47 -5.94
N VAL A 101 11.90 -9.40 -6.10
CA VAL A 101 12.54 -9.27 -7.42
C VAL A 101 12.16 -10.41 -8.34
N ARG A 102 12.24 -11.65 -7.85
CA ARG A 102 11.90 -12.84 -8.63
C ARG A 102 10.44 -12.80 -9.09
N ASP A 103 9.52 -12.49 -8.20
CA ASP A 103 8.09 -12.49 -8.49
C ASP A 103 7.74 -11.36 -9.48
N LEU A 104 8.29 -10.16 -9.30
CA LEU A 104 8.09 -9.04 -10.22
C LEU A 104 8.74 -9.27 -11.58
N THR A 105 9.88 -9.95 -11.62
CA THR A 105 10.52 -10.34 -12.88
C THR A 105 9.64 -11.31 -13.66
N ALA A 106 9.08 -12.31 -12.99
CA ALA A 106 8.16 -13.27 -13.60
C ALA A 106 6.88 -12.60 -14.13
N GLU A 107 6.42 -11.53 -13.47
CA GLU A 107 5.25 -10.76 -13.87
C GLU A 107 5.57 -9.66 -14.92
N GLY A 108 6.83 -9.47 -15.27
CA GLY A 108 7.26 -8.42 -16.21
C GLY A 108 7.13 -7.00 -15.65
N LYS A 109 7.13 -6.83 -14.34
CA LYS A 109 6.92 -5.54 -13.66
C LYS A 109 8.21 -4.83 -13.21
N ILE A 110 9.37 -5.27 -13.64
CA ILE A 110 10.64 -4.61 -13.34
C ILE A 110 10.78 -3.36 -14.21
N SER A 111 11.04 -2.21 -13.57
CA SER A 111 11.11 -0.89 -14.20
C SER A 111 12.52 -0.28 -14.10
N GLY A 112 13.54 -1.07 -14.36
CA GLY A 112 14.93 -0.61 -14.33
C GLY A 112 15.58 -0.52 -12.95
N GLN A 113 14.95 -1.12 -11.92
CA GLN A 113 15.56 -1.21 -10.60
C GLN A 113 16.81 -2.11 -10.66
N ALA A 114 17.82 -1.76 -9.86
CA ALA A 114 19.00 -2.60 -9.67
C ALA A 114 18.64 -3.84 -8.84
N THR A 115 18.92 -5.03 -9.37
CA THR A 115 18.43 -6.30 -8.81
C THR A 115 19.52 -7.18 -8.21
N ARG A 116 20.78 -6.75 -8.25
CA ARG A 116 21.88 -7.49 -7.65
C ARG A 116 21.73 -7.53 -6.12
N GLU A 117 22.20 -8.59 -5.50
CA GLU A 117 22.13 -8.73 -4.03
C GLU A 117 22.71 -7.52 -3.30
N GLN A 118 23.85 -6.99 -3.75
CA GLN A 118 24.46 -5.81 -3.14
C GLN A 118 23.60 -4.58 -3.26
N ASP A 119 22.89 -4.42 -4.38
CA ASP A 119 21.96 -3.29 -4.59
C ASP A 119 20.76 -3.40 -3.66
N LEU A 120 20.24 -4.61 -3.46
CA LEU A 120 19.14 -4.87 -2.52
C LEU A 120 19.57 -4.62 -1.07
N ARG A 121 20.79 -5.01 -0.70
CA ARG A 121 21.37 -4.70 0.62
C ARG A 121 21.51 -3.20 0.84
N SER A 122 21.97 -2.47 -0.17
CA SER A 122 22.10 -1.01 -0.11
C SER A 122 20.75 -0.33 0.03
N PHE A 123 19.75 -0.81 -0.67
CA PHE A 123 18.38 -0.29 -0.57
C PHE A 123 17.78 -0.54 0.83
N LEU A 124 17.96 -1.75 1.37
CA LEU A 124 17.56 -2.07 2.74
C LEU A 124 18.26 -1.18 3.76
N GLY A 125 19.54 -0.84 3.52
CA GLY A 125 20.30 0.08 4.37
C GLY A 125 19.69 1.47 4.44
N MET A 126 19.07 1.95 3.36
CA MET A 126 18.35 3.24 3.35
C MET A 126 17.11 3.22 4.27
N PHE A 127 16.59 2.04 4.58
CA PHE A 127 15.47 1.83 5.52
C PHE A 127 15.95 1.32 6.89
N ASN A 128 17.21 1.57 7.22
CA ASN A 128 17.85 1.18 8.47
C ASN A 128 17.95 -0.34 8.72
N PHE A 129 17.99 -1.13 7.64
CA PHE A 129 18.34 -2.55 7.69
C PHE A 129 19.77 -2.72 7.16
N SER A 130 20.74 -2.66 8.04
CA SER A 130 22.16 -2.76 7.67
C SER A 130 22.89 -3.83 8.48
N GLY A 131 24.05 -4.25 7.99
CA GLY A 131 24.87 -5.26 8.67
C GLY A 131 24.12 -6.59 8.83
N ASP A 132 24.10 -7.09 10.06
CA ASP A 132 23.47 -8.38 10.37
C ASP A 132 21.93 -8.34 10.37
N MET A 133 21.33 -7.16 10.40
CA MET A 133 19.86 -7.00 10.39
C MET A 133 19.24 -7.56 9.11
N VAL A 134 19.93 -7.54 7.98
CA VAL A 134 19.42 -8.10 6.72
C VAL A 134 19.31 -9.62 6.74
N LYS A 135 19.98 -10.27 7.69
CA LYS A 135 19.96 -11.71 7.91
C LYS A 135 19.13 -12.15 9.12
N GLN A 136 18.58 -11.19 9.86
CA GLN A 136 17.77 -11.48 11.04
C GLN A 136 16.38 -11.96 10.61
N ALA A 137 15.89 -13.06 11.20
CA ALA A 137 14.54 -13.56 10.94
C ALA A 137 13.48 -12.49 11.28
N VAL A 138 12.59 -12.24 10.34
CA VAL A 138 11.56 -11.20 10.47
C VAL A 138 10.64 -11.44 11.67
N GLY A 139 10.39 -12.70 12.01
CA GLY A 139 9.57 -13.06 13.18
C GLY A 139 10.09 -12.52 14.51
N SER A 140 11.40 -12.25 14.63
CA SER A 140 12.02 -11.67 15.83
C SER A 140 12.02 -10.14 15.85
N MET A 141 11.55 -9.51 14.80
CA MET A 141 11.51 -8.05 14.69
C MET A 141 10.31 -7.44 15.41
N SER A 142 10.46 -6.17 15.82
CA SER A 142 9.34 -5.39 16.36
C SER A 142 8.29 -5.09 15.28
N GLY A 143 7.09 -4.68 15.71
CA GLY A 143 6.04 -4.25 14.79
C GLY A 143 6.47 -3.09 13.89
N GLY A 144 7.20 -2.12 14.44
CA GLY A 144 7.75 -1.00 13.69
C GLY A 144 8.78 -1.41 12.65
N GLU A 145 9.67 -2.34 13.00
CA GLU A 145 10.66 -2.88 12.06
C GLU A 145 9.99 -3.67 10.93
N LYS A 146 8.97 -4.47 11.23
CA LYS A 146 8.18 -5.19 10.23
C LYS A 146 7.47 -4.22 9.28
N ALA A 147 6.83 -3.18 9.81
CA ALA A 147 6.15 -2.16 9.00
C ALA A 147 7.13 -1.43 8.09
N ARG A 148 8.32 -1.11 8.60
CA ARG A 148 9.40 -0.48 7.81
C ARG A 148 9.88 -1.38 6.68
N LEU A 149 9.97 -2.69 6.90
CA LEU A 149 10.32 -3.65 5.84
C LEU A 149 9.25 -3.69 4.74
N VAL A 150 7.98 -3.77 5.11
CA VAL A 150 6.88 -3.73 4.13
C VAL A 150 6.91 -2.44 3.33
N LEU A 151 7.12 -1.30 3.99
CA LEU A 151 7.24 -0.01 3.32
C LEU A 151 8.43 0.02 2.35
N CYS A 152 9.57 -0.52 2.76
CA CYS A 152 10.74 -0.69 1.90
C CYS A 152 10.41 -1.49 0.64
N MET A 153 9.71 -2.61 0.78
CA MET A 153 9.30 -3.44 -0.36
C MET A 153 8.35 -2.69 -1.30
N ILE A 154 7.43 -1.90 -0.76
CA ILE A 154 6.50 -1.09 -1.56
C ILE A 154 7.25 0.00 -2.32
N VAL A 155 8.13 0.74 -1.66
CA VAL A 155 8.88 1.85 -2.26
C VAL A 155 9.86 1.34 -3.32
N TRP A 156 10.43 0.15 -3.16
CA TRP A 156 11.31 -0.45 -4.15
C TRP A 156 10.62 -0.68 -5.50
N GLN A 157 9.33 -0.90 -5.50
CA GLN A 157 8.51 -1.07 -6.71
C GLN A 157 8.28 0.24 -7.47
N ARG A 158 8.80 1.36 -6.99
CA ARG A 158 8.69 2.71 -7.58
C ARG A 158 7.24 3.12 -7.85
N PRO A 159 6.36 3.15 -6.83
CA PRO A 159 5.02 3.67 -7.03
C PRO A 159 5.07 5.17 -7.32
N ASN A 160 4.17 5.64 -8.18
CA ASN A 160 3.98 7.07 -8.42
C ASN A 160 2.79 7.65 -7.63
N LEU A 161 2.04 6.79 -6.98
CA LEU A 161 1.05 7.14 -5.96
C LEU A 161 1.24 6.20 -4.76
N LEU A 162 1.55 6.77 -3.59
CA LEU A 162 1.71 6.01 -2.35
C LEU A 162 0.54 6.32 -1.42
N LEU A 163 -0.18 5.29 -1.03
CA LEU A 163 -1.30 5.35 -0.11
C LEU A 163 -0.90 4.72 1.23
N LEU A 164 -1.01 5.50 2.30
CA LEU A 164 -0.66 5.08 3.64
C LEU A 164 -1.92 5.09 4.52
N ASP A 165 -2.30 3.92 5.02
CA ASP A 165 -3.43 3.77 5.93
C ASP A 165 -2.90 3.46 7.34
N GLU A 166 -3.09 4.41 8.25
CA GLU A 166 -2.62 4.36 9.64
C GLU A 166 -1.12 4.01 9.80
N PRO A 167 -0.21 4.68 9.09
CA PRO A 167 1.22 4.32 9.11
C PRO A 167 1.87 4.56 10.46
N THR A 168 1.33 5.47 11.27
CA THR A 168 1.89 5.84 12.58
C THR A 168 1.68 4.80 13.66
N ASN A 169 0.80 3.82 13.47
CA ASN A 169 0.59 2.74 14.45
C ASN A 169 1.81 1.83 14.61
N HIS A 170 2.70 1.80 13.62
CA HIS A 170 3.85 0.90 13.58
C HIS A 170 5.16 1.57 13.17
N LEU A 171 5.12 2.85 12.81
CA LEU A 171 6.30 3.62 12.41
C LEU A 171 6.61 4.65 13.49
N ASP A 172 7.88 4.77 13.85
CA ASP A 172 8.34 5.88 14.68
C ASP A 172 8.15 7.19 13.93
N LEU A 173 7.76 8.24 14.65
CA LEU A 173 7.53 9.58 14.09
C LEU A 173 8.77 10.18 13.37
N ALA A 174 9.94 9.57 13.58
CA ALA A 174 11.21 9.96 12.95
C ALA A 174 11.49 9.24 11.62
N THR A 175 10.63 8.35 11.19
CA THR A 175 10.69 7.67 9.89
C THR A 175 9.70 8.30 8.92
#